data_05c028781e37163a570eb24a2ade8731
#
_entry.id   05c028781e37163a570eb24a2ade8731
#
_cell.length_a   1.000
_cell.length_b   1.000
_cell.length_c   1.000
_cell.angle_alpha   90.00
_cell.angle_beta   90.00
_cell.angle_gamma   90.00
#
_symmetry.space_group_name_H-M   'P 1'
#
loop_
_entity.id
_entity.type
_entity.pdbx_description
1 polymer ?
#
loop_
_entity_poly.entity_id
_entity_poly.type
_entity_poly.pdbx_seq_one_letter_code
_entity_poly.pdbx_strand_id
1 'polypeptide(L)'
;MALRSDELHHSLQHLNGMLTTHEAAKQLDLSYWHFMHLVEKGRIPGVRVVDRWLFSPIDLNEYRRSRYGELEDMAKTALEHPAVGLTEKQETICLYLVNSERPSQIARKLQQSRQAVHSQITLIREKVMRTQTPKPSINQATNTQPTSNGKSRRTRTTKSPIP
;
A
#
# COMPACT_ATOMS: atom_id res chain seq x y z
N MET A 1 -46.50 -17.02 -13.08
CA MET A 1 -46.05 -16.05 -14.11
C MET A 1 -44.78 -16.58 -14.72
N ALA A 2 -44.83 -17.04 -15.96
CA ALA A 2 -43.62 -17.49 -16.68
C ALA A 2 -42.92 -16.24 -17.21
N LEU A 3 -41.65 -16.06 -16.84
CA LEU A 3 -40.80 -15.01 -17.40
C LEU A 3 -40.68 -15.22 -18.93
N ARG A 4 -40.80 -14.13 -19.69
CA ARG A 4 -40.66 -14.20 -21.14
C ARG A 4 -39.27 -14.68 -21.49
N SER A 5 -39.14 -15.55 -22.50
CA SER A 5 -37.88 -16.13 -22.95
C SER A 5 -36.80 -15.10 -23.20
N ASP A 6 -37.18 -13.89 -23.61
CA ASP A 6 -36.24 -12.77 -23.89
C ASP A 6 -35.63 -12.19 -22.60
N GLU A 7 -36.37 -12.14 -21.50
CA GLU A 7 -35.86 -11.69 -20.20
C GLU A 7 -34.90 -12.73 -19.60
N LEU A 8 -35.19 -14.02 -19.80
CA LEU A 8 -34.27 -15.09 -19.42
C LEU A 8 -32.97 -15.07 -20.22
N HIS A 9 -33.05 -14.84 -21.54
CA HIS A 9 -31.87 -14.71 -22.39
C HIS A 9 -31.01 -13.51 -22.01
N HIS A 10 -31.63 -12.39 -21.71
CA HIS A 10 -30.92 -11.18 -21.29
C HIS A 10 -30.24 -11.37 -19.91
N SER A 11 -30.95 -11.99 -18.97
CA SER A 11 -30.41 -12.32 -17.66
C SER A 11 -29.25 -13.33 -17.74
N LEU A 12 -29.33 -14.31 -18.65
CA LEU A 12 -28.24 -15.27 -18.88
C LEU A 12 -27.02 -14.67 -19.56
N GLN A 13 -27.20 -13.65 -20.41
CA GLN A 13 -26.08 -12.93 -21.02
C GLN A 13 -25.27 -12.14 -19.99
N HIS A 14 -25.91 -11.60 -18.95
CA HIS A 14 -25.21 -10.95 -17.83
C HIS A 14 -24.41 -11.92 -16.96
N LEU A 15 -24.75 -13.21 -16.97
CA LEU A 15 -24.02 -14.23 -16.24
C LEU A 15 -22.82 -14.79 -17.02
N ASN A 16 -22.75 -14.48 -18.32
CA ASN A 16 -21.65 -14.91 -19.18
C ASN A 16 -20.35 -14.19 -18.74
N GLY A 17 -19.36 -14.96 -18.33
CA GLY A 17 -18.08 -14.43 -17.82
C GLY A 17 -18.03 -14.19 -16.32
N MET A 18 -19.10 -14.50 -15.58
CA MET A 18 -19.07 -14.49 -14.12
C MET A 18 -18.28 -15.69 -13.56
N LEU A 19 -17.61 -15.45 -12.47
CA LEU A 19 -16.75 -16.44 -11.79
C LEU A 19 -17.48 -17.10 -10.63
N THR A 20 -17.22 -18.38 -10.45
CA THR A 20 -17.64 -19.09 -9.25
C THR A 20 -16.84 -18.64 -8.02
N THR A 21 -17.31 -18.95 -6.82
CA THR A 21 -16.62 -18.61 -5.56
C THR A 21 -15.15 -19.10 -5.55
N HIS A 22 -14.88 -20.29 -6.06
CA HIS A 22 -13.53 -20.84 -6.09
C HIS A 22 -12.63 -20.10 -7.07
N GLU A 23 -13.13 -19.81 -8.26
CA GLU A 23 -12.39 -19.06 -9.28
C GLU A 23 -12.12 -17.62 -8.81
N ALA A 24 -13.13 -16.96 -8.23
CA ALA A 24 -12.99 -15.63 -7.67
C ALA A 24 -11.98 -15.57 -6.50
N ALA A 25 -12.04 -16.53 -5.59
CA ALA A 25 -11.08 -16.65 -4.50
C ALA A 25 -9.65 -16.89 -5.03
N LYS A 26 -9.50 -17.75 -6.04
CA LYS A 26 -8.22 -18.03 -6.70
C LYS A 26 -7.68 -16.78 -7.42
N GLN A 27 -8.53 -16.04 -8.14
CA GLN A 27 -8.14 -14.80 -8.83
C GLN A 27 -7.64 -13.75 -7.84
N LEU A 28 -8.24 -13.68 -6.66
CA LEU A 28 -7.79 -12.80 -5.59
C LEU A 28 -6.70 -13.42 -4.71
N ASP A 29 -6.19 -14.62 -4.97
CA ASP A 29 -5.21 -15.37 -4.13
C ASP A 29 -5.65 -15.41 -2.65
N LEU A 30 -6.93 -15.66 -2.42
CA LEU A 30 -7.52 -15.80 -1.09
C LEU A 30 -7.93 -17.25 -0.85
N SER A 31 -7.90 -17.67 0.42
CA SER A 31 -8.57 -18.90 0.79
C SER A 31 -10.09 -18.75 0.63
N TYR A 32 -10.78 -19.85 0.36
CA TYR A 32 -12.24 -19.89 0.23
C TYR A 32 -12.95 -19.20 1.42
N TRP A 33 -12.55 -19.55 2.63
CA TRP A 33 -13.15 -19.00 3.85
C TRP A 33 -12.93 -17.50 4.02
N HIS A 34 -11.72 -17.03 3.71
CA HIS A 34 -11.45 -15.59 3.77
C HIS A 34 -12.22 -14.83 2.71
N PHE A 35 -12.34 -15.38 1.50
CA PHE A 35 -13.15 -14.81 0.44
C PHE A 35 -14.63 -14.70 0.84
N MET A 36 -15.23 -15.81 1.32
CA MET A 36 -16.61 -15.80 1.76
C MET A 36 -16.88 -14.81 2.90
N HIS A 37 -15.97 -14.71 3.85
CA HIS A 37 -16.06 -13.71 4.91
C HIS A 37 -16.09 -12.25 4.37
N LEU A 38 -15.35 -11.96 3.30
CA LEU A 38 -15.40 -10.65 2.65
C LEU A 38 -16.72 -10.41 1.91
N VAL A 39 -17.28 -11.45 1.31
CA VAL A 39 -18.61 -11.42 0.66
C VAL A 39 -19.70 -11.16 1.70
N GLU A 40 -19.70 -11.91 2.80
CA GLU A 40 -20.65 -11.76 3.91
C GLU A 40 -20.60 -10.36 4.53
N LYS A 41 -19.40 -9.76 4.61
CA LYS A 41 -19.22 -8.37 5.06
C LYS A 41 -19.56 -7.32 4.00
N GLY A 42 -20.06 -7.71 2.83
CA GLY A 42 -20.39 -6.80 1.74
C GLY A 42 -19.18 -6.07 1.13
N ARG A 43 -17.95 -6.58 1.37
CA ARG A 43 -16.71 -6.01 0.82
C ARG A 43 -16.48 -6.38 -0.64
N ILE A 44 -16.99 -7.54 -1.04
CA ILE A 44 -16.94 -8.04 -2.41
C ILE A 44 -18.40 -8.27 -2.82
N PRO A 45 -18.90 -7.52 -3.80
CA PRO A 45 -20.24 -7.73 -4.30
C PRO A 45 -20.33 -9.06 -5.07
N GLY A 46 -21.42 -9.77 -4.89
CA GLY A 46 -21.69 -11.02 -5.60
C GLY A 46 -23.19 -11.18 -5.82
N VAL A 47 -23.54 -11.91 -6.84
CA VAL A 47 -24.93 -12.23 -7.17
C VAL A 47 -25.19 -13.69 -6.80
N ARG A 48 -26.28 -13.93 -6.04
CA ARG A 48 -26.69 -15.28 -5.71
C ARG A 48 -27.73 -15.77 -6.72
N VAL A 49 -27.34 -16.81 -7.46
CA VAL A 49 -28.23 -17.43 -8.44
C VAL A 49 -28.55 -18.85 -7.96
N VAL A 50 -29.81 -19.08 -7.58
CA VAL A 50 -30.26 -20.29 -6.93
C VAL A 50 -29.45 -20.53 -5.64
N ASP A 51 -28.55 -21.50 -5.61
CA ASP A 51 -27.73 -21.87 -4.46
C ASP A 51 -26.23 -21.55 -4.68
N ARG A 52 -25.89 -20.80 -5.73
CA ARG A 52 -24.49 -20.48 -6.08
C ARG A 52 -24.25 -18.99 -6.08
N TRP A 53 -23.08 -18.62 -5.57
CA TRP A 53 -22.58 -17.25 -5.70
C TRP A 53 -21.79 -17.11 -7.00
N LEU A 54 -22.05 -16.02 -7.71
CA LEU A 54 -21.35 -15.62 -8.93
C LEU A 54 -20.78 -14.21 -8.74
N PHE A 55 -19.59 -13.99 -9.28
CA PHE A 55 -18.84 -12.76 -9.09
C PHE A 55 -18.39 -12.19 -10.43
N SER A 56 -18.57 -10.88 -10.58
CA SER A 56 -18.06 -10.17 -11.75
C SER A 56 -16.55 -10.01 -11.68
N PRO A 57 -15.78 -10.34 -12.74
CA PRO A 57 -14.36 -10.04 -12.80
C PRO A 57 -14.03 -8.56 -12.62
N ILE A 58 -14.95 -7.67 -13.03
CA ILE A 58 -14.81 -6.21 -12.88
C ILE A 58 -14.82 -5.85 -11.41
N ASP A 59 -15.81 -6.32 -10.64
CA ASP A 59 -15.93 -6.03 -9.21
C ASP A 59 -14.74 -6.59 -8.41
N LEU A 60 -14.24 -7.76 -8.80
CA LEU A 60 -13.03 -8.33 -8.19
C LEU A 60 -11.79 -7.48 -8.46
N ASN A 61 -11.66 -6.95 -9.66
CA ASN A 61 -10.57 -6.05 -10.03
C ASN A 61 -10.68 -4.71 -9.28
N GLU A 62 -11.89 -4.18 -9.14
CA GLU A 62 -12.14 -2.96 -8.37
C GLU A 62 -11.80 -3.16 -6.88
N TYR A 63 -12.25 -4.28 -6.28
CA TYR A 63 -11.84 -4.65 -4.94
C TYR A 63 -10.32 -4.74 -4.79
N ARG A 64 -9.62 -5.36 -5.75
CA ARG A 64 -8.16 -5.43 -5.76
C ARG A 64 -7.54 -4.05 -5.83
N ARG A 65 -8.05 -3.19 -6.71
CA ARG A 65 -7.56 -1.82 -6.90
C ARG A 65 -7.77 -0.97 -5.65
N SER A 66 -8.92 -1.08 -5.01
CA SER A 66 -9.20 -0.36 -3.75
C SER A 66 -8.25 -0.76 -2.61
N ARG A 67 -7.72 -2.00 -2.63
CA ARG A 67 -6.82 -2.53 -1.59
C ARG A 67 -5.35 -2.27 -1.86
N TYR A 68 -4.95 -2.25 -3.13
CA TYR A 68 -3.53 -2.25 -3.52
C TYR A 68 -3.17 -1.15 -4.51
N GLY A 69 -4.12 -0.39 -5.02
CA GLY A 69 -3.89 0.68 -5.99
C GLY A 69 -2.90 1.73 -5.49
N GLU A 70 -3.00 2.13 -4.23
CA GLU A 70 -2.03 3.07 -3.63
C GLU A 70 -0.58 2.54 -3.65
N LEU A 71 -0.40 1.22 -3.48
CA LEU A 71 0.93 0.61 -3.54
C LEU A 71 1.46 0.57 -4.98
N GLU A 72 0.57 0.33 -5.93
CA GLU A 72 0.89 0.34 -7.36
C GLU A 72 1.30 1.75 -7.81
N ASP A 73 0.51 2.77 -7.46
CA ASP A 73 0.79 4.16 -7.79
C ASP A 73 2.08 4.66 -7.14
N MET A 74 2.31 4.31 -5.87
CA MET A 74 3.56 4.60 -5.17
C MET A 74 4.76 3.94 -5.88
N ALA A 75 4.61 2.68 -6.30
CA ALA A 75 5.69 1.95 -6.96
C ALA A 75 6.00 2.53 -8.35
N LYS A 76 5.00 2.96 -9.11
CA LYS A 76 5.17 3.70 -10.38
C LYS A 76 5.95 4.99 -10.16
N THR A 77 5.50 5.80 -9.21
CA THR A 77 6.18 7.04 -8.83
C THR A 77 7.64 6.81 -8.42
N ALA A 78 7.88 5.74 -7.65
CA ALA A 78 9.25 5.41 -7.21
C ALA A 78 10.18 5.02 -8.36
N LEU A 79 9.66 4.31 -9.38
CA LEU A 79 10.43 3.90 -10.55
C LEU A 79 10.66 5.06 -11.54
N GLU A 80 9.70 5.96 -11.68
CA GLU A 80 9.76 7.12 -12.58
C GLU A 80 10.72 8.21 -12.08
N HIS A 81 10.99 8.26 -10.78
CA HIS A 81 11.83 9.29 -10.18
C HIS A 81 13.17 8.74 -9.66
N PRO A 82 14.27 8.84 -10.45
CA PRO A 82 15.60 8.37 -10.03
C PRO A 82 16.09 8.98 -8.70
N ALA A 83 15.61 10.20 -8.38
CA ALA A 83 15.93 10.89 -7.12
C ALA A 83 15.48 10.12 -5.85
N VAL A 84 14.56 9.18 -5.98
CA VAL A 84 14.11 8.31 -4.87
C VAL A 84 15.24 7.42 -4.38
N GLY A 85 16.21 7.07 -5.24
CA GLY A 85 17.39 6.29 -4.86
C GLY A 85 17.00 4.90 -4.36
N LEU A 86 16.26 4.14 -5.17
CA LEU A 86 15.90 2.76 -4.86
C LEU A 86 17.15 1.87 -4.87
N THR A 87 17.14 0.85 -4.04
CA THR A 87 18.09 -0.27 -4.15
C THR A 87 17.56 -1.27 -5.17
N GLU A 88 18.42 -2.09 -5.78
CA GLU A 88 18.04 -3.16 -6.72
C GLU A 88 16.89 -4.03 -6.20
N LYS A 89 16.94 -4.39 -4.92
CA LYS A 89 15.87 -5.13 -4.25
C LYS A 89 14.57 -4.35 -4.17
N GLN A 90 14.62 -3.05 -3.93
CA GLN A 90 13.46 -2.18 -3.88
C GLN A 90 12.86 -1.97 -5.27
N GLU A 91 13.69 -1.84 -6.30
CA GLU A 91 13.25 -1.78 -7.69
C GLU A 91 12.51 -3.06 -8.09
N THR A 92 13.07 -4.22 -7.75
CA THR A 92 12.42 -5.52 -8.00
C THR A 92 11.05 -5.59 -7.33
N ILE A 93 10.94 -5.15 -6.07
CA ILE A 93 9.64 -5.10 -5.36
C ILE A 93 8.68 -4.14 -6.06
N CYS A 94 9.13 -2.96 -6.49
CA CYS A 94 8.31 -1.99 -7.21
C CYS A 94 7.79 -2.57 -8.53
N LEU A 95 8.63 -3.25 -9.31
CA LEU A 95 8.23 -3.92 -10.55
C LEU A 95 7.12 -4.95 -10.32
N TYR A 96 7.21 -5.74 -9.27
CA TYR A 96 6.14 -6.69 -8.91
C TYR A 96 4.86 -5.96 -8.48
N LEU A 97 4.95 -4.86 -7.72
CA LEU A 97 3.80 -4.08 -7.30
C LEU A 97 3.08 -3.43 -8.50
N VAL A 98 3.82 -2.90 -9.48
CA VAL A 98 3.26 -2.35 -10.72
C VAL A 98 2.54 -3.43 -11.53
N ASN A 99 3.02 -4.66 -11.50
CA ASN A 99 2.34 -5.82 -12.09
C ASN A 99 1.14 -6.33 -11.25
N SER A 100 0.66 -5.50 -10.32
CA SER A 100 -0.47 -5.80 -9.43
C SER A 100 -0.27 -7.05 -8.56
N GLU A 101 0.98 -7.42 -8.27
CA GLU A 101 1.27 -8.52 -7.36
C GLU A 101 1.16 -8.08 -5.90
N ARG A 102 0.64 -8.97 -5.08
CA ARG A 102 0.48 -8.70 -3.66
C ARG A 102 1.79 -8.88 -2.90
N PRO A 103 1.98 -8.17 -1.77
CA PRO A 103 3.16 -8.35 -0.93
C PRO A 103 3.40 -9.80 -0.50
N SER A 104 2.34 -10.60 -0.33
CA SER A 104 2.45 -12.03 -0.01
C SER A 104 2.97 -12.89 -1.17
N GLN A 105 2.62 -12.55 -2.41
CA GLN A 105 3.11 -13.22 -3.62
C GLN A 105 4.57 -12.83 -3.87
N ILE A 106 4.88 -11.53 -3.72
CA ILE A 106 6.26 -11.02 -3.82
C ILE A 106 7.17 -11.71 -2.80
N ALA A 107 6.72 -11.86 -1.56
CA ALA A 107 7.45 -12.57 -0.51
C ALA A 107 7.79 -14.01 -0.91
N ARG A 108 6.82 -14.75 -1.49
CA ARG A 108 7.04 -16.11 -1.99
C ARG A 108 8.05 -16.14 -3.14
N LYS A 109 7.91 -15.24 -4.13
CA LYS A 109 8.81 -15.18 -5.30
C LYS A 109 10.24 -14.83 -4.92
N LEU A 110 10.40 -13.91 -3.98
CA LEU A 110 11.71 -13.47 -3.49
C LEU A 110 12.28 -14.36 -2.37
N GLN A 111 11.57 -15.42 -1.98
CA GLN A 111 11.93 -16.32 -0.87
C GLN A 111 12.21 -15.56 0.44
N GLN A 112 11.39 -14.53 0.71
CA GLN A 112 11.51 -13.69 1.88
C GLN A 112 10.29 -13.81 2.79
N SER A 113 10.44 -13.37 4.04
CA SER A 113 9.30 -13.26 4.93
C SER A 113 8.36 -12.13 4.45
N ARG A 114 7.07 -12.29 4.69
CA ARG A 114 6.06 -11.27 4.42
C ARG A 114 6.39 -9.94 5.12
N GLN A 115 6.90 -10.04 6.34
CA GLN A 115 7.31 -8.88 7.13
C GLN A 115 8.49 -8.13 6.51
N ALA A 116 9.49 -8.85 5.97
CA ALA A 116 10.62 -8.23 5.27
C ALA A 116 10.17 -7.44 4.05
N VAL A 117 9.24 -7.98 3.24
CA VAL A 117 8.67 -7.26 2.10
C VAL A 117 7.89 -6.03 2.56
N HIS A 118 7.06 -6.13 3.60
CA HIS A 118 6.35 -4.97 4.15
C HIS A 118 7.29 -3.88 4.64
N SER A 119 8.39 -4.24 5.31
CA SER A 119 9.40 -3.27 5.75
C SER A 119 10.04 -2.55 4.55
N GLN A 120 10.34 -3.27 3.46
CA GLN A 120 10.87 -2.64 2.24
C GLN A 120 9.84 -1.69 1.60
N ILE A 121 8.57 -2.07 1.53
CA ILE A 121 7.48 -1.21 1.03
C ILE A 121 7.38 0.08 1.87
N THR A 122 7.49 -0.02 3.19
CA THR A 122 7.49 1.16 4.07
C THR A 122 8.68 2.08 3.77
N LEU A 123 9.87 1.53 3.61
CA LEU A 123 11.07 2.31 3.26
C LEU A 123 10.94 2.99 1.88
N ILE A 124 10.37 2.30 0.88
CA ILE A 124 10.09 2.88 -0.43
C ILE A 124 9.12 4.06 -0.28
N ARG A 125 8.03 3.90 0.47
CA ARG A 125 7.06 4.96 0.72
C ARG A 125 7.71 6.19 1.37
N GLU A 126 8.55 6.00 2.38
CA GLU A 126 9.28 7.10 3.01
C GLU A 126 10.21 7.83 2.04
N LYS A 127 10.90 7.09 1.17
CA LYS A 127 11.76 7.68 0.15
C LYS A 127 10.96 8.52 -0.84
N VAL A 128 9.83 8.01 -1.35
CA VAL A 128 8.94 8.74 -2.25
C VAL A 128 8.41 10.01 -1.58
N MET A 129 7.96 9.93 -0.34
CA MET A 129 7.47 11.11 0.40
C MET A 129 8.56 12.17 0.59
N ARG A 130 9.80 11.77 0.86
CA ARG A 130 10.92 12.73 1.01
C ARG A 130 11.25 13.45 -0.28
N THR A 131 11.05 12.83 -1.43
CA THR A 131 11.30 13.48 -2.74
C THR A 131 10.18 14.43 -3.13
N GLN A 132 8.95 14.17 -2.67
CA GLN A 132 7.79 15.01 -2.94
C GLN A 132 7.65 16.22 -2.01
N THR A 133 8.26 16.18 -0.82
CA THR A 133 8.33 17.35 0.06
C THR A 133 9.46 18.26 -0.40
N PRO A 134 9.18 19.50 -0.87
CA PRO A 134 10.25 20.45 -1.18
C PRO A 134 11.06 20.69 0.09
N LYS A 135 12.39 20.46 0.03
CA LYS A 135 13.30 20.86 1.10
C LYS A 135 13.01 22.32 1.44
N PRO A 136 12.71 22.68 2.70
CA PRO A 136 12.69 24.09 3.07
C PRO A 136 14.07 24.65 2.74
N SER A 137 14.09 25.65 1.87
CA SER A 137 15.30 26.39 1.54
C SER A 137 15.83 27.03 2.80
N ILE A 138 16.81 26.40 3.44
CA ILE A 138 17.60 27.07 4.49
C ILE A 138 18.58 27.97 3.74
N ASN A 139 18.09 29.10 3.28
CA ASN A 139 18.87 30.24 2.87
C ASN A 139 18.32 31.45 3.62
N GLN A 140 18.79 31.61 4.84
CA GLN A 140 19.04 32.94 5.42
C GLN A 140 20.16 32.76 6.46
N ALA A 141 21.38 32.82 5.96
CA ALA A 141 22.50 33.25 6.75
C ALA A 141 22.24 34.70 7.16
N THR A 142 21.65 34.93 8.30
CA THR A 142 21.77 36.22 8.98
C THR A 142 23.11 36.27 9.67
N ASN A 143 23.99 36.91 8.94
CA ASN A 143 25.22 37.51 9.43
C ASN A 143 24.88 38.46 10.58
N THR A 144 25.14 38.09 11.82
CA THR A 144 25.17 38.99 12.94
C THR A 144 26.52 38.83 13.63
N GLN A 145 27.32 39.88 13.46
CA GLN A 145 28.64 40.10 14.06
C GLN A 145 28.61 39.94 15.59
N PRO A 146 29.77 39.51 16.17
CA PRO A 146 29.91 39.47 17.62
C PRO A 146 30.28 40.84 18.12
N THR A 147 29.41 41.44 18.93
CA THR A 147 29.82 42.58 19.77
C THR A 147 30.41 42.03 21.07
N SER A 148 31.65 42.31 21.23
CA SER A 148 32.42 42.22 22.46
C SER A 148 31.83 43.20 23.49
N ASN A 149 31.64 42.75 24.72
CA ASN A 149 32.14 43.38 25.94
C ASN A 149 31.44 42.84 27.21
N GLY A 150 32.23 42.65 28.24
CA GLY A 150 31.69 42.61 29.58
C GLY A 150 32.31 41.59 30.52
N LYS A 151 33.53 41.88 30.97
CA LYS A 151 34.11 41.32 32.21
C LYS A 151 33.13 41.44 33.37
N SER A 152 32.89 40.41 34.15
CA SER A 152 32.92 40.58 35.60
C SER A 152 33.16 39.25 36.32
N ARG A 153 34.14 39.29 37.10
CA ARG A 153 34.66 38.44 38.15
C ARG A 153 33.69 38.24 39.33
N ARG A 154 33.99 37.19 40.03
CA ARG A 154 33.75 36.89 41.49
C ARG A 154 32.74 35.78 41.71
N THR A 155 32.96 34.85 42.59
CA THR A 155 33.89 34.39 43.59
C THR A 155 33.36 33.10 44.16
N ARG A 156 34.20 32.11 44.27
CA ARG A 156 34.39 31.09 45.31
C ARG A 156 33.40 31.14 46.47
N THR A 157 32.74 30.05 46.76
CA THR A 157 32.76 29.51 48.13
C THR A 157 32.53 27.98 48.16
N THR A 158 33.45 27.32 48.72
CA THR A 158 33.53 25.97 49.22
C THR A 158 32.61 25.76 50.40
N LYS A 159 31.96 24.62 50.55
CA LYS A 159 31.86 23.87 51.82
C LYS A 159 31.19 22.54 51.66
N SER A 160 31.95 21.47 51.78
CA SER A 160 31.58 20.21 52.43
C SER A 160 31.84 20.39 53.96
N PRO A 161 31.55 19.47 54.87
CA PRO A 161 31.09 18.10 54.79
C PRO A 161 30.07 17.70 55.92
N ILE A 162 29.50 16.52 55.75
CA ILE A 162 29.26 15.36 56.62
C ILE A 162 29.02 15.61 58.19
N PRO A 163 28.22 14.81 58.92
CA PRO A 163 28.28 13.35 58.96
C PRO A 163 26.95 12.66 58.56
#